data_c564d399bb74157084ddfb98414a3e2f
#
_entry.id   c564d399bb74157084ddfb98414a3e2f
#
_cell.length_a   1.000
_cell.length_b   1.000
_cell.length_c   1.000
_cell.angle_alpha   90.00
_cell.angle_beta   90.00
_cell.angle_gamma   90.00
#
_symmetry.space_group_name_H-M   'P 1'
#
loop_
_entity.id
_entity.type
_entity.pdbx_description
1 polymer ?
#
loop_
_entity_poly.entity_id
_entity_poly.type
_entity_poly.pdbx_seq_one_letter_code
_entity_poly.pdbx_strand_id
1 'polypeptide(L)'
;MSFQVTTHFVQQYSTNIQLLLQQKGSKLRDAVTVNSYVGKAAKAVEQVGAVEPVKNQSRHSDTPLISTPADARWVYPNDYDWADLIDDQDKLRMLIDPTSSYVQNGVYALGRAQDKEIIAGLFGSSNTGENGSTAVAFPSAQQVAVGTGS
;
A
#
# COMPACT_ATOMS: atom_id res chain seq x y z
N MET A 1 19.31 39.83 21.82
CA MET A 1 17.87 39.55 21.99
C MET A 1 17.41 38.84 20.75
N SER A 2 16.97 37.59 20.89
CA SER A 2 16.51 36.79 19.74
C SER A 2 15.13 37.26 19.32
N PHE A 3 14.97 37.72 18.09
CA PHE A 3 13.69 38.19 17.54
C PHE A 3 12.64 37.09 17.37
N GLN A 4 13.02 35.81 17.48
CA GLN A 4 12.12 34.70 17.34
C GLN A 4 11.22 34.42 18.55
N VAL A 5 11.59 34.95 19.72
CA VAL A 5 10.81 34.80 20.96
C VAL A 5 9.49 35.60 20.91
N THR A 6 9.47 36.72 20.18
CA THR A 6 8.28 37.56 20.06
C THR A 6 7.13 36.93 19.29
N THR A 7 7.41 36.04 18.35
CA THR A 7 6.38 35.37 17.57
C THR A 7 5.60 34.33 18.39
N HIS A 8 6.21 33.75 19.40
CA HIS A 8 5.54 32.80 20.30
C HIS A 8 4.69 33.47 21.38
N PHE A 9 5.05 34.69 21.80
CA PHE A 9 4.24 35.44 22.77
C PHE A 9 2.91 35.92 22.18
N VAL A 10 2.85 36.20 20.89
CA VAL A 10 1.64 36.65 20.21
C VAL A 10 0.64 35.49 20.02
N GLN A 11 1.11 34.25 20.08
CA GLN A 11 0.27 33.04 19.90
C GLN A 11 -0.30 32.48 21.20
N GLN A 12 -0.23 33.20 22.30
CA GLN A 12 -0.73 32.79 23.62
C GLN A 12 -2.24 32.46 23.63
N TYR A 13 -2.98 32.84 22.60
CA TYR A 13 -4.40 32.56 22.44
C TYR A 13 -4.73 31.39 21.51
N SER A 14 -3.76 30.81 20.84
CA SER A 14 -3.97 29.63 20.00
C SER A 14 -3.70 28.36 20.80
N THR A 15 -4.75 27.80 21.40
CA THR A 15 -4.67 26.57 22.20
C THR A 15 -4.45 25.31 21.39
N ASN A 16 -4.42 25.40 20.05
CA ASN A 16 -4.32 24.23 19.19
C ASN A 16 -3.28 24.42 18.09
N ILE A 17 -2.34 23.48 18.01
CA ILE A 17 -1.50 23.32 16.82
C ILE A 17 -2.40 22.75 15.72
N GLN A 18 -2.69 23.56 14.71
CA GLN A 18 -3.46 23.10 13.56
C GLN A 18 -2.55 22.31 12.62
N LEU A 19 -2.89 21.06 12.41
CA LEU A 19 -2.27 20.27 11.35
C LEU A 19 -2.69 20.84 9.99
N LEU A 20 -1.72 20.99 9.09
CA LEU A 20 -2.01 21.34 7.70
C LEU A 20 -2.99 20.33 7.11
N LEU A 21 -3.86 20.82 6.22
CA LEU A 21 -4.83 19.97 5.56
C LEU A 21 -4.12 18.85 4.80
N GLN A 22 -4.37 17.64 5.21
CA GLN A 22 -3.75 16.43 4.64
C GLN A 22 -4.71 15.26 4.71
N GLN A 23 -4.41 14.22 3.95
CA GLN A 23 -5.16 12.98 4.01
C GLN A 23 -4.99 12.32 5.39
N LYS A 24 -6.09 12.02 6.04
CA LYS A 24 -6.15 11.35 7.34
C LYS A 24 -6.30 9.84 7.13
N GLY A 25 -5.26 9.08 7.51
CA GLY A 25 -5.27 7.63 7.38
C GLY A 25 -5.23 7.12 5.93
N SER A 26 -5.41 5.81 5.76
CA SER A 26 -5.55 5.17 4.45
C SER A 26 -7.00 5.27 3.96
N LYS A 27 -7.18 5.55 2.67
CA LYS A 27 -8.49 5.58 2.00
C LYS A 27 -8.77 4.34 1.17
N LEU A 28 -7.72 3.63 0.78
CA LEU A 28 -7.83 2.46 -0.09
C LEU A 28 -7.82 1.13 0.67
N ARG A 29 -7.54 1.16 1.96
CA ARG A 29 -7.48 -0.06 2.79
C ARG A 29 -8.77 -0.87 2.74
N ASP A 30 -9.92 -0.21 2.74
CA ASP A 30 -11.23 -0.87 2.73
C ASP A 30 -11.62 -1.41 1.34
N ALA A 31 -10.90 -0.99 0.29
CA ALA A 31 -11.10 -1.48 -1.07
C ALA A 31 -10.33 -2.76 -1.39
N VAL A 32 -9.44 -3.21 -0.50
CA VAL A 32 -8.60 -4.39 -0.69
C VAL A 32 -8.84 -5.43 0.39
N THR A 33 -8.63 -6.70 0.06
CA THR A 33 -8.71 -7.80 1.04
C THR A 33 -7.51 -7.74 1.98
N VAL A 34 -7.77 -7.73 3.28
CA VAL A 34 -6.75 -7.74 4.32
C VAL A 34 -6.55 -9.14 4.85
N ASN A 35 -5.35 -9.68 4.71
CA ASN A 35 -4.95 -10.97 5.24
C ASN A 35 -3.73 -10.82 6.14
N SER A 36 -3.53 -11.76 7.05
CA SER A 36 -2.35 -11.80 7.91
C SER A 36 -1.42 -12.91 7.44
N TYR A 37 -0.18 -12.56 7.20
CA TYR A 37 0.88 -13.48 6.77
C TYR A 37 2.08 -13.38 7.71
N VAL A 38 2.81 -14.49 7.85
CA VAL A 38 4.03 -14.56 8.67
C VAL A 38 5.17 -15.00 7.78
N GLY A 39 6.30 -14.28 7.83
CA GLY A 39 7.51 -14.60 7.08
C GLY A 39 7.89 -13.57 6.02
N LYS A 40 8.95 -13.86 5.28
CA LYS A 40 9.52 -12.95 4.27
C LYS A 40 8.69 -12.82 2.99
N ALA A 41 7.89 -13.82 2.68
CA ALA A 41 7.04 -13.84 1.50
C ALA A 41 5.82 -14.72 1.79
N ALA A 42 4.71 -14.36 1.19
CA ALA A 42 3.48 -15.13 1.31
C ALA A 42 2.89 -15.41 -0.07
N LYS A 43 2.43 -16.65 -0.25
CA LYS A 43 1.64 -17.04 -1.40
C LYS A 43 0.21 -16.55 -1.18
N ALA A 44 -0.09 -15.38 -1.70
CA ALA A 44 -1.35 -14.70 -1.42
C ALA A 44 -2.55 -15.36 -2.09
N VAL A 45 -2.39 -15.82 -3.33
CA VAL A 45 -3.46 -16.40 -4.12
C VAL A 45 -2.92 -17.56 -4.96
N GLU A 46 -3.62 -18.69 -4.94
CA GLU A 46 -3.48 -19.76 -5.92
C GLU A 46 -4.53 -19.58 -7.00
N GLN A 47 -4.11 -19.60 -8.25
CA GLN A 47 -4.98 -19.42 -9.39
C GLN A 47 -4.99 -20.69 -10.24
N VAL A 48 -6.17 -21.09 -10.64
CA VAL A 48 -6.38 -22.19 -11.58
C VAL A 48 -6.92 -21.58 -12.87
N GLY A 49 -6.25 -21.82 -13.97
CA GLY A 49 -6.65 -21.32 -15.28
C GLY A 49 -7.89 -22.01 -15.83
N ALA A 50 -8.56 -21.32 -16.74
CA ALA A 50 -9.70 -21.89 -17.44
C ALA A 50 -9.26 -23.03 -18.35
N VAL A 51 -10.06 -24.08 -18.40
CA VAL A 51 -9.91 -25.22 -19.32
C VAL A 51 -11.19 -25.41 -20.09
N GLU A 52 -11.06 -25.84 -21.34
CA GLU A 52 -12.22 -26.19 -22.16
C GLU A 52 -12.39 -27.69 -22.24
N PRO A 53 -13.62 -28.21 -22.18
CA PRO A 53 -13.88 -29.62 -22.32
C PRO A 53 -13.63 -30.05 -23.77
N VAL A 54 -13.04 -31.22 -23.94
CA VAL A 54 -12.83 -31.82 -25.26
C VAL A 54 -14.02 -32.68 -25.62
N LYS A 55 -14.57 -32.45 -26.83
CA LYS A 55 -15.68 -33.26 -27.34
C LYS A 55 -15.22 -34.69 -27.65
N ASN A 56 -15.88 -35.64 -27.07
CA ASN A 56 -15.65 -37.05 -27.43
C ASN A 56 -16.06 -37.33 -28.88
N GLN A 57 -15.13 -37.82 -29.66
CA GLN A 57 -15.33 -38.04 -31.10
C GLN A 57 -15.78 -39.46 -31.47
N SER A 58 -15.63 -40.41 -30.54
CA SER A 58 -15.93 -41.82 -30.82
C SER A 58 -16.50 -42.52 -29.59
N ARG A 59 -17.35 -43.55 -29.84
CA ARG A 59 -17.98 -44.34 -28.77
C ARG A 59 -17.00 -45.10 -27.88
N HIS A 60 -15.80 -45.36 -28.35
CA HIS A 60 -14.77 -46.16 -27.66
C HIS A 60 -13.43 -45.41 -27.59
N SER A 61 -13.44 -44.07 -27.65
CA SER A 61 -12.24 -43.31 -27.46
C SER A 61 -11.92 -43.14 -25.97
N ASP A 62 -10.65 -43.17 -25.65
CA ASP A 62 -10.17 -42.85 -24.30
C ASP A 62 -10.55 -41.42 -23.89
N THR A 63 -10.77 -41.22 -22.62
CA THR A 63 -11.04 -39.88 -22.07
C THR A 63 -9.80 -39.02 -22.23
N PRO A 64 -9.86 -37.88 -22.95
CA PRO A 64 -8.72 -37.01 -23.10
C PRO A 64 -8.34 -36.38 -21.76
N LEU A 65 -7.06 -36.47 -21.41
CA LEU A 65 -6.52 -35.81 -20.22
C LEU A 65 -6.28 -34.33 -20.54
N ILE A 66 -6.82 -33.46 -19.70
CA ILE A 66 -6.63 -32.01 -19.78
C ILE A 66 -5.66 -31.61 -18.68
N SER A 67 -4.58 -30.93 -19.05
CA SER A 67 -3.69 -30.32 -18.09
C SER A 67 -4.22 -28.92 -17.68
N THR A 68 -4.66 -28.82 -16.46
CA THR A 68 -5.17 -27.55 -15.93
C THR A 68 -4.00 -26.66 -15.53
N PRO A 69 -3.83 -25.48 -16.13
CA PRO A 69 -2.76 -24.56 -15.74
C PRO A 69 -3.02 -24.00 -14.35
N ALA A 70 -2.00 -24.01 -13.52
CA ALA A 70 -2.03 -23.40 -12.18
C ALA A 70 -0.92 -22.36 -12.03
N ASP A 71 -1.22 -21.27 -11.37
CA ASP A 71 -0.26 -20.21 -11.06
C ASP A 71 -0.47 -19.69 -9.63
N ALA A 72 0.51 -18.99 -9.12
CA ALA A 72 0.45 -18.41 -7.79
C ALA A 72 0.90 -16.95 -7.82
N ARG A 73 0.31 -16.12 -6.95
CA ARG A 73 0.70 -14.74 -6.73
C ARG A 73 1.40 -14.61 -5.39
N TRP A 74 2.55 -14.00 -5.42
CA TRP A 74 3.40 -13.82 -4.25
C TRP A 74 3.42 -12.37 -3.81
N VAL A 75 3.40 -12.16 -2.51
CA VAL A 75 3.47 -10.85 -1.86
C VAL A 75 4.69 -10.82 -0.96
N TYR A 76 5.44 -9.72 -1.00
CA TYR A 76 6.59 -9.45 -0.17
C TYR A 76 6.29 -8.25 0.72
N PRO A 77 6.63 -8.30 2.03
CA PRO A 77 6.43 -7.16 2.91
C PRO A 77 7.41 -6.04 2.61
N ASN A 78 6.95 -4.81 2.74
CA ASN A 78 7.77 -3.61 2.77
C ASN A 78 7.66 -2.99 4.16
N ASP A 79 8.78 -2.67 4.78
CA ASP A 79 8.84 -2.06 6.10
C ASP A 79 8.88 -0.54 5.98
N TYR A 80 8.07 0.15 6.79
CA TYR A 80 8.00 1.60 6.85
C TYR A 80 8.19 2.07 8.27
N ASP A 81 9.21 2.87 8.48
CA ASP A 81 9.50 3.51 9.75
C ASP A 81 9.22 5.02 9.66
N TRP A 82 8.70 5.55 10.73
CA TRP A 82 8.59 6.99 10.93
C TRP A 82 9.20 7.36 12.28
N ALA A 83 10.14 8.28 12.27
CA ALA A 83 10.76 8.81 13.46
C ALA A 83 10.92 10.33 13.33
N ASP A 84 10.68 11.03 14.43
CA ASP A 84 10.93 12.45 14.54
C ASP A 84 11.60 12.73 15.88
N LEU A 85 12.55 13.67 15.89
CA LEU A 85 13.30 14.04 17.09
C LEU A 85 12.91 15.44 17.52
N ILE A 86 12.40 15.56 18.74
CA ILE A 86 12.11 16.84 19.37
C ILE A 86 13.10 17.02 20.53
N ASP A 87 13.93 18.06 20.47
CA ASP A 87 14.88 18.38 21.53
C ASP A 87 14.13 18.78 22.81
N ASP A 88 14.64 18.33 23.96
CA ASP A 88 14.06 18.67 25.27
C ASP A 88 14.13 20.17 25.56
N GLN A 89 15.14 20.86 25.03
CA GLN A 89 15.23 22.31 25.16
C GLN A 89 14.12 23.04 24.40
N ASP A 90 13.70 22.50 23.25
CA ASP A 90 12.60 23.05 22.48
C ASP A 90 11.25 22.76 23.13
N LYS A 91 11.08 21.60 23.76
CA LYS A 91 9.88 21.29 24.57
C LYS A 91 9.68 22.26 25.71
N LEU A 92 10.76 22.64 26.41
CA LEU A 92 10.71 23.62 27.51
C LEU A 92 10.33 25.03 27.05
N ARG A 93 10.58 25.37 25.80
CA ARG A 93 10.25 26.66 25.18
C ARG A 93 8.86 26.71 24.59
N MET A 94 8.23 25.55 24.34
CA MET A 94 6.88 25.46 23.84
C MET A 94 5.87 25.52 24.99
N LEU A 95 4.87 26.38 24.86
CA LEU A 95 3.77 26.48 25.83
C LEU A 95 2.81 25.27 25.79
N ILE A 96 2.84 24.49 24.69
CA ILE A 96 1.96 23.37 24.43
C ILE A 96 2.83 22.18 24.08
N ASP A 97 2.52 21.01 24.63
CA ASP A 97 3.18 19.76 24.26
C ASP A 97 2.84 19.39 22.80
N PRO A 98 3.81 19.43 21.88
CA PRO A 98 3.56 19.12 20.47
C PRO A 98 3.45 17.62 20.20
N THR A 99 3.79 16.79 21.18
CA THR A 99 3.94 15.32 21.01
C THR A 99 2.72 14.69 20.35
N SER A 100 1.51 15.06 20.76
CA SER A 100 0.28 14.49 20.20
C SER A 100 0.07 14.86 18.72
N SER A 101 0.39 16.08 18.33
CA SER A 101 0.25 16.54 16.94
C SER A 101 1.29 15.90 16.01
N TYR A 102 2.52 15.73 16.49
CA TYR A 102 3.58 15.04 15.74
C TYR A 102 3.26 13.55 15.55
N VAL A 103 2.81 12.87 16.60
CA VAL A 103 2.36 11.47 16.51
C VAL A 103 1.20 11.33 15.52
N GLN A 104 0.22 12.23 15.56
CA GLN A 104 -0.87 12.24 14.59
C GLN A 104 -0.38 12.41 13.15
N ASN A 105 0.58 13.29 12.93
CA ASN A 105 1.18 13.49 11.61
C ASN A 105 1.89 12.21 11.12
N GLY A 106 2.61 11.52 12.00
CA GLY A 106 3.23 10.22 11.72
C GLY A 106 2.21 9.16 11.33
N VAL A 107 1.11 9.04 12.06
CA VAL A 107 0.01 8.10 11.74
C VAL A 107 -0.59 8.40 10.35
N TYR A 108 -0.78 9.68 10.02
CA TYR A 108 -1.28 10.05 8.69
C TYR A 108 -0.26 9.77 7.58
N ALA A 109 1.03 9.95 7.86
CA ALA A 109 2.09 9.61 6.91
C ALA A 109 2.11 8.11 6.60
N LEU A 110 1.99 7.25 7.62
CA LEU A 110 1.90 5.80 7.44
C LEU A 110 0.64 5.38 6.68
N GLY A 111 -0.50 6.03 6.94
CA GLY A 111 -1.72 5.79 6.17
C GLY A 111 -1.57 6.13 4.68
N ARG A 112 -0.89 7.24 4.36
CA ARG A 112 -0.57 7.59 2.96
C ARG A 112 0.43 6.62 2.32
N ALA A 113 1.38 6.08 3.10
CA ALA A 113 2.30 5.05 2.63
C ALA A 113 1.55 3.76 2.25
N GLN A 114 0.57 3.33 3.05
CA GLN A 114 -0.29 2.20 2.71
C GLN A 114 -1.03 2.42 1.38
N ASP A 115 -1.61 3.59 1.16
CA ASP A 115 -2.31 3.89 -0.10
C ASP A 115 -1.35 3.86 -1.29
N LYS A 116 -0.11 4.35 -1.13
CA LYS A 116 0.91 4.29 -2.18
C LYS A 116 1.27 2.85 -2.54
N GLU A 117 1.40 1.97 -1.54
CA GLU A 117 1.66 0.55 -1.78
C GLU A 117 0.50 -0.14 -2.51
N ILE A 118 -0.74 0.16 -2.13
CA ILE A 118 -1.92 -0.38 -2.82
C ILE A 118 -1.93 0.07 -4.30
N ILE A 119 -1.67 1.33 -4.56
CA ILE A 119 -1.60 1.88 -5.92
C ILE A 119 -0.43 1.24 -6.69
N ALA A 120 0.73 1.12 -6.06
CA ALA A 120 1.90 0.47 -6.67
C ALA A 120 1.61 -1.01 -7.00
N GLY A 121 0.88 -1.71 -6.14
CA GLY A 121 0.45 -3.09 -6.39
C GLY A 121 -0.54 -3.23 -7.54
N LEU A 122 -1.39 -2.21 -7.79
CA LEU A 122 -2.34 -2.22 -8.90
C LEU A 122 -1.66 -2.05 -10.26
N PHE A 123 -0.63 -1.21 -10.35
CA PHE A 123 0.05 -0.87 -11.60
C PHE A 123 1.43 -1.53 -11.76
N GLY A 124 1.94 -2.11 -10.69
CA GLY A 124 3.25 -2.76 -10.66
C GLY A 124 3.25 -4.15 -11.29
N SER A 125 4.42 -4.78 -11.25
CA SER A 125 4.58 -6.17 -11.65
C SER A 125 4.18 -7.09 -10.51
N SER A 126 3.44 -8.14 -10.82
CA SER A 126 3.12 -9.20 -9.87
C SER A 126 4.13 -10.33 -9.96
N ASN A 127 4.57 -10.83 -8.81
CA ASN A 127 5.46 -11.98 -8.75
C ASN A 127 4.63 -13.29 -8.83
N THR A 128 4.99 -14.15 -9.78
CA THR A 128 4.25 -15.37 -10.11
C THR A 128 5.18 -16.57 -10.15
N GLY A 129 4.58 -17.76 -10.38
CA GLY A 129 5.29 -19.02 -10.46
C GLY A 129 5.43 -19.72 -9.12
N GLU A 130 6.07 -20.87 -9.12
CA GLU A 130 6.19 -21.75 -7.95
C GLU A 130 6.87 -21.05 -6.75
N ASN A 131 7.89 -20.24 -7.03
CA ASN A 131 8.72 -19.58 -6.01
C ASN A 131 8.64 -18.04 -6.06
N GLY A 132 7.68 -17.46 -6.78
CA GLY A 132 7.55 -16.01 -6.92
C GLY A 132 8.69 -15.33 -7.68
N SER A 133 9.44 -16.08 -8.48
CA SER A 133 10.62 -15.56 -9.19
C SER A 133 10.30 -14.90 -10.53
N THR A 134 9.10 -15.09 -11.04
CA THR A 134 8.67 -14.56 -12.34
C THR A 134 7.86 -13.28 -12.15
N ALA A 135 8.41 -12.15 -12.59
CA ALA A 135 7.70 -10.88 -12.56
C ALA A 135 6.85 -10.72 -13.82
N VAL A 136 5.54 -10.56 -13.64
CA VAL A 136 4.58 -10.31 -14.71
C VAL A 136 4.04 -8.90 -14.59
N ALA A 137 4.33 -8.05 -15.59
CA ALA A 137 3.84 -6.69 -15.62
C ALA A 137 2.34 -6.63 -15.94
N PHE A 138 1.70 -5.53 -15.53
CA PHE A 138 0.32 -5.26 -15.90
C PHE A 138 0.20 -5.17 -17.44
N PRO A 139 -0.74 -5.89 -18.08
CA PRO A 139 -0.83 -5.95 -19.54
C PRO A 139 -1.01 -4.57 -20.17
N SER A 140 -0.15 -4.23 -21.12
CA SER A 140 -0.21 -2.93 -21.81
C SER A 140 -1.52 -2.70 -22.58
N ALA A 141 -2.15 -3.78 -23.07
CA ALA A 141 -3.44 -3.73 -23.74
C ALA A 141 -4.60 -3.29 -22.83
N GLN A 142 -4.43 -3.38 -21.51
CA GLN A 142 -5.42 -2.95 -20.52
C GLN A 142 -5.08 -1.58 -19.89
N GLN A 143 -4.00 -0.95 -20.35
CA GLN A 143 -3.61 0.37 -19.90
C GLN A 143 -4.19 1.43 -20.84
N VAL A 144 -4.99 2.33 -20.28
CA VAL A 144 -5.50 3.50 -21.01
C VAL A 144 -4.71 4.71 -20.58
N ALA A 145 -4.02 5.36 -21.52
CA ALA A 145 -3.27 6.57 -21.24
C ALA A 145 -4.25 7.71 -20.89
N VAL A 146 -3.91 8.48 -19.84
CA VAL A 146 -4.68 9.67 -19.45
C VAL A 146 -4.64 10.68 -20.60
N GLY A 147 -5.82 11.13 -21.05
CA GLY A 147 -5.93 12.15 -22.12
C GLY A 147 -6.12 11.59 -23.53
N THR A 148 -6.17 10.28 -23.73
CA THR A 148 -6.44 9.67 -25.05
C THR A 148 -7.92 9.36 -25.29
N GLY A 149 -8.80 9.69 -24.34
CA GLY A 149 -10.25 9.56 -24.49
C GLY A 149 -10.85 10.87 -24.98
N SER A 150 -11.10 10.99 -26.26
CA SER A 150 -12.02 11.95 -26.85
C SER A 150 -13.29 11.22 -27.24
#